data_4cf0e72ec3cec6356205d90a8789cd2e
#
_entry.id   4cf0e72ec3cec6356205d90a8789cd2e
#
_cell.length_a   1.000
_cell.length_b   1.000
_cell.length_c   1.000
_cell.angle_alpha   90.00
_cell.angle_beta   90.00
_cell.angle_gamma   90.00
#
_symmetry.space_group_name_H-M   'P 1'
#
loop_
_entity.id
_entity.type
_entity.pdbx_description
1 polymer ?
#
loop_
_entity_poly.entity_id
_entity_poly.type
_entity_poly.pdbx_seq_one_letter_code
_entity_poly.pdbx_strand_id
1 'polypeptide(L)'
;MKIAFEIIKTTKRTDESIDYKTIVFKLVLEKIIDLDSSRDLGALFEALVDGGAVKILLDMTGLEYIDSMGIGTVISSAKLVRKKRGDVVMIGVTPDLDKIFRVVNLHRVIKMFDTEDE
;
A
#
# COMPACT_ATOMS: atom_id res chain seq x y z
N MET A 1 -12.07 10.07 -0.91
CA MET A 1 -11.42 8.75 -0.70
C MET A 1 -11.88 8.19 0.63
N LYS A 2 -12.13 6.92 0.66
CA LYS A 2 -12.40 6.22 1.90
C LYS A 2 -11.23 5.29 2.18
N ILE A 3 -10.62 5.41 3.36
CA ILE A 3 -9.54 4.54 3.80
C ILE A 3 -10.03 3.74 5.00
N ALA A 4 -10.01 2.42 4.86
CA ALA A 4 -10.16 1.52 5.99
C ALA A 4 -8.79 0.96 6.35
N PHE A 5 -8.54 0.76 7.63
CA PHE A 5 -7.25 0.32 8.13
C PHE A 5 -7.41 -0.99 8.90
N GLU A 6 -6.62 -1.98 8.53
CA GLU A 6 -6.58 -3.27 9.22
C GLU A 6 -5.15 -3.66 9.55
N ILE A 7 -4.95 -4.25 10.71
CA ILE A 7 -3.68 -4.85 11.09
C ILE A 7 -3.80 -6.35 10.91
N ILE A 8 -2.99 -6.90 10.00
CA ILE A 8 -2.92 -8.34 9.76
C ILE A 8 -1.66 -8.86 10.44
N LYS A 9 -1.84 -9.78 11.37
CA LYS A 9 -0.73 -10.48 11.99
C LYS A 9 -0.46 -11.77 11.24
N THR A 10 0.61 -11.82 10.46
CA THR A 10 1.10 -13.08 9.94
C THR A 10 2.12 -13.63 10.93
N THR A 11 1.65 -14.50 11.81
CA THR A 11 2.54 -15.15 12.76
C THR A 11 3.22 -16.35 12.13
N LYS A 12 4.48 -16.21 11.77
CA LYS A 12 5.39 -17.35 11.81
C LYS A 12 5.91 -17.43 13.24
N ARG A 13 5.31 -18.27 14.05
CA ARG A 13 5.87 -18.61 15.34
C ARG A 13 7.19 -19.36 15.10
N THR A 14 8.28 -18.74 15.44
CA THR A 14 9.48 -19.43 15.82
C THR A 14 9.57 -19.33 17.33
N ASP A 15 9.26 -20.42 17.98
CA ASP A 15 9.65 -20.76 19.38
C ASP A 15 9.72 -19.66 20.42
N GLU A 16 8.83 -18.83 20.72
CA GLU A 16 8.80 -17.93 21.88
C GLU A 16 8.88 -16.43 21.60
N SER A 17 9.16 -15.99 20.37
CA SER A 17 9.16 -14.56 20.09
C SER A 17 8.23 -14.20 18.94
N ILE A 18 7.37 -13.21 19.17
CA ILE A 18 6.61 -12.57 18.10
C ILE A 18 7.60 -11.72 17.31
N ASP A 19 7.87 -12.13 16.06
CA ASP A 19 8.65 -11.31 15.15
C ASP A 19 7.77 -10.15 14.64
N TYR A 20 7.98 -8.96 15.15
CA TYR A 20 7.28 -7.74 14.75
C TYR A 20 7.41 -7.44 13.25
N LYS A 21 8.38 -8.03 12.56
CA LYS A 21 8.54 -7.92 11.10
C LYS A 21 7.41 -8.62 10.32
N THR A 22 6.57 -9.41 10.98
CA THR A 22 5.45 -10.09 10.36
C THR A 22 4.13 -9.32 10.46
N ILE A 23 4.11 -8.16 11.08
CA ILE A 23 2.92 -7.31 11.13
C ILE A 23 2.75 -6.61 9.80
N VAL A 24 1.62 -6.86 9.14
CA VAL A 24 1.25 -6.22 7.88
C VAL A 24 0.15 -5.21 8.14
N PHE A 25 0.35 -3.98 7.71
CA PHE A 25 -0.67 -2.94 7.75
C PHE A 25 -1.41 -2.92 6.43
N LYS A 26 -2.69 -3.29 6.45
CA LYS A 26 -3.54 -3.30 5.27
C LYS A 26 -4.32 -2.00 5.19
N LEU A 27 -4.15 -1.28 4.10
CA LEU A 27 -4.91 -0.09 3.77
C LEU A 27 -5.91 -0.43 2.65
N VAL A 28 -7.19 -0.36 2.95
CA VAL A 28 -8.25 -0.55 1.96
C VAL A 28 -8.62 0.80 1.39
N LEU A 29 -8.31 1.02 0.11
CA LEU A 29 -8.58 2.27 -0.58
C LEU A 29 -9.80 2.12 -1.47
N GLU A 30 -10.77 2.99 -1.30
CA GLU A 30 -12.02 2.94 -2.03
C GLU A 30 -12.34 4.26 -2.73
N LYS A 31 -13.06 4.17 -3.83
CA LYS A 31 -13.58 5.26 -4.64
C LYS A 31 -12.49 6.00 -5.41
N ILE A 32 -12.11 7.19 -4.99
CA ILE A 32 -11.28 8.09 -5.80
C ILE A 32 -10.12 8.60 -4.97
N ILE A 33 -8.92 8.57 -5.55
CA ILE A 33 -7.76 9.28 -5.01
C ILE A 33 -7.49 10.49 -5.90
N ASP A 34 -7.77 11.66 -5.39
CA ASP A 34 -7.53 12.97 -6.02
C ASP A 34 -6.48 13.78 -5.24
N LEU A 35 -6.35 15.06 -5.55
CA LEU A 35 -5.37 15.93 -4.91
C LEU A 35 -5.50 15.96 -3.38
N ASP A 36 -6.71 16.13 -2.86
CA ASP A 36 -6.93 16.24 -1.41
C ASP A 36 -6.70 14.90 -0.71
N SER A 37 -7.23 13.81 -1.27
CA SER A 37 -7.03 12.48 -0.71
C SER A 37 -5.59 12.01 -0.81
N SER A 38 -4.84 12.43 -1.82
CA SER A 38 -3.44 12.05 -1.93
C SER A 38 -2.58 12.65 -0.82
N ARG A 39 -2.91 13.85 -0.36
CA ARG A 39 -2.24 14.47 0.80
C ARG A 39 -2.49 13.67 2.08
N ASP A 40 -3.74 13.27 2.30
CA ASP A 40 -4.12 12.46 3.46
C ASP A 40 -3.44 11.10 3.42
N LEU A 41 -3.38 10.48 2.25
CA LEU A 41 -2.72 9.20 2.06
C LEU A 41 -1.21 9.32 2.34
N GLY A 42 -0.56 10.35 1.83
CA GLY A 42 0.86 10.61 2.08
C GLY A 42 1.17 10.82 3.56
N ALA A 43 0.34 11.60 4.26
CA ALA A 43 0.47 11.82 5.69
C ALA A 43 0.29 10.52 6.49
N LEU A 44 -0.65 9.68 6.09
CA LEU A 44 -0.86 8.37 6.72
C LEU A 44 0.36 7.46 6.55
N PHE A 45 0.93 7.40 5.35
CA PHE A 45 2.17 6.63 5.11
C PHE A 45 3.32 7.12 5.97
N GLU A 46 3.52 8.44 6.05
CA GLU A 46 4.57 9.01 6.90
C GLU A 46 4.37 8.63 8.37
N ALA A 47 3.15 8.72 8.86
CA ALA A 47 2.83 8.36 10.25
C ALA A 47 3.08 6.86 10.50
N LEU A 48 2.70 6.01 9.57
CA LEU A 48 2.93 4.56 9.69
C LEU A 48 4.43 4.23 9.70
N VAL A 49 5.19 4.83 8.81
CA VAL A 49 6.65 4.61 8.73
C VAL A 49 7.35 5.14 9.96
N ASP A 50 6.99 6.32 10.44
CA ASP A 50 7.54 6.90 11.66
C ASP A 50 7.20 6.04 12.89
N GLY A 51 6.05 5.37 12.88
CA GLY A 51 5.64 4.43 13.92
C GLY A 51 6.30 3.05 13.81
N GLY A 52 7.13 2.81 12.80
CA GLY A 52 7.86 1.55 12.63
C GLY A 52 7.21 0.54 11.68
N ALA A 53 6.18 0.93 10.94
CA ALA A 53 5.56 0.06 9.95
C ALA A 53 6.52 -0.21 8.79
N VAL A 54 6.76 -1.48 8.48
CA VAL A 54 7.69 -1.88 7.42
C VAL A 54 7.03 -2.73 6.34
N LYS A 55 5.83 -3.26 6.58
CA LYS A 55 5.08 -4.04 5.59
C LYS A 55 3.69 -3.45 5.43
N ILE A 56 3.39 -2.96 4.24
CA ILE A 56 2.12 -2.30 3.93
C ILE A 56 1.49 -2.98 2.72
N LEU A 57 0.23 -3.37 2.87
CA LEU A 57 -0.59 -3.94 1.83
C LEU A 57 -1.66 -2.93 1.43
N LEU A 58 -1.69 -2.56 0.15
CA LEU A 58 -2.72 -1.69 -0.40
C LEU A 58 -3.78 -2.53 -1.10
N ASP A 59 -4.99 -2.54 -0.57
CA ASP A 59 -6.14 -3.17 -1.21
C ASP A 59 -6.83 -2.16 -2.10
N MET A 60 -6.71 -2.38 -3.40
CA MET A 60 -7.21 -1.48 -4.44
C MET A 60 -8.55 -1.95 -5.04
N THR A 61 -9.14 -3.00 -4.49
CA THR A 61 -10.34 -3.63 -5.06
C THR A 61 -11.49 -2.64 -5.24
N GLY A 62 -11.70 -1.76 -4.28
CA GLY A 62 -12.78 -0.75 -4.33
C GLY A 62 -12.37 0.58 -4.93
N LEU A 63 -11.15 0.72 -5.42
CA LEU A 63 -10.68 1.96 -6.01
C LEU A 63 -11.14 2.08 -7.46
N GLU A 64 -11.86 3.15 -7.77
CA GLU A 64 -12.43 3.40 -9.10
C GLU A 64 -11.53 4.30 -9.95
N TYR A 65 -10.85 5.26 -9.32
CA TYR A 65 -10.05 6.26 -10.03
C TYR A 65 -8.90 6.76 -9.16
N ILE A 66 -7.78 7.01 -9.80
CA ILE A 66 -6.61 7.66 -9.20
C ILE A 66 -6.03 8.64 -10.22
N ASP A 67 -5.79 9.88 -9.80
CA ASP A 67 -5.15 10.87 -10.67
C ASP A 67 -3.61 10.80 -10.58
N SER A 68 -2.94 11.65 -11.37
CA SER A 68 -1.48 11.68 -11.41
C SER A 68 -0.85 12.06 -10.06
N MET A 69 -1.51 12.91 -9.29
CA MET A 69 -1.04 13.27 -7.95
C MET A 69 -1.14 12.09 -6.98
N GLY A 70 -2.24 11.33 -7.06
CA GLY A 70 -2.41 10.11 -6.28
C GLY A 70 -1.36 9.06 -6.62
N ILE A 71 -1.11 8.84 -7.90
CA ILE A 71 -0.06 7.92 -8.37
C ILE A 71 1.31 8.35 -7.84
N GLY A 72 1.63 9.63 -7.94
CA GLY A 72 2.88 10.18 -7.43
C GLY A 72 3.04 9.98 -5.93
N THR A 73 1.97 10.16 -5.17
CA THR A 73 1.96 9.93 -3.72
C THR A 73 2.21 8.45 -3.39
N VAL A 74 1.58 7.54 -4.11
CA VAL A 74 1.80 6.10 -3.91
C VAL A 74 3.25 5.71 -4.20
N ILE A 75 3.82 6.22 -5.29
CA ILE A 75 5.22 5.96 -5.64
C ILE A 75 6.16 6.50 -4.56
N SER A 76 5.97 7.75 -4.15
CA SER A 76 6.80 8.39 -3.13
C SER A 76 6.71 7.66 -1.79
N SER A 77 5.52 7.22 -1.42
CA SER A 77 5.27 6.48 -0.19
C SER A 77 5.95 5.11 -0.22
N ALA A 78 5.88 4.41 -1.35
CA ALA A 78 6.57 3.12 -1.51
C ALA A 78 8.08 3.27 -1.39
N LYS A 79 8.65 4.31 -1.97
CA LYS A 79 10.08 4.61 -1.85
C LYS A 79 10.47 4.91 -0.40
N LEU A 80 9.63 5.65 0.32
CA LEU A 80 9.85 5.95 1.75
C LEU A 80 9.89 4.66 2.58
N VAL A 81 8.93 3.76 2.37
CA VAL A 81 8.87 2.49 3.08
C VAL A 81 10.11 1.64 2.79
N ARG A 82 10.52 1.55 1.53
CA ARG A 82 11.72 0.80 1.12
C ARG A 82 12.99 1.37 1.71
N LYS A 83 13.08 2.68 1.82
CA LYS A 83 14.22 3.35 2.46
C LYS A 83 14.37 2.92 3.91
N LYS A 84 13.28 2.55 4.56
CA LYS A 84 13.25 2.01 5.92
C LYS A 84 13.32 0.47 5.94
N ARG A 85 13.75 -0.16 4.84
CA ARG A 85 13.87 -1.61 4.67
C ARG A 85 12.54 -2.35 4.72
N GLY A 86 11.46 -1.66 4.40
CA GLY A 86 10.15 -2.24 4.28
C GLY A 86 9.74 -2.50 2.84
N ASP A 87 8.49 -2.89 2.64
CA ASP A 87 7.92 -3.08 1.32
C ASP A 87 6.43 -2.72 1.30
N VAL A 88 5.97 -2.35 0.11
CA VAL A 88 4.57 -2.08 -0.18
C VAL A 88 4.15 -2.98 -1.33
N VAL A 89 3.03 -3.68 -1.17
CA VAL A 89 2.44 -4.48 -2.23
C VAL A 89 0.99 -4.07 -2.44
N MET A 90 0.47 -4.32 -3.63
CA MET A 90 -0.92 -4.04 -4.00
C MET A 90 -1.67 -5.32 -4.30
N ILE A 91 -2.94 -5.37 -3.93
CA ILE A 91 -3.87 -6.41 -4.35
C ILE A 91 -5.11 -5.79 -4.97
N GLY A 92 -5.81 -6.57 -5.78
CA GLY A 92 -7.12 -6.19 -6.30
C GLY A 92 -7.11 -5.02 -7.27
N VAL A 93 -5.99 -4.80 -7.98
CA VAL A 93 -5.92 -3.74 -9.01
C VAL A 93 -6.84 -4.11 -10.17
N THR A 94 -7.79 -3.22 -10.49
CA THR A 94 -8.72 -3.44 -11.60
C THR A 94 -7.98 -3.38 -12.94
N PRO A 95 -8.51 -4.02 -14.01
CA PRO A 95 -7.87 -3.96 -15.32
C PRO A 95 -7.63 -2.54 -15.86
N ASP A 96 -8.56 -1.63 -15.60
CA ASP A 96 -8.44 -0.24 -16.04
C ASP A 96 -7.30 0.48 -15.31
N LEU A 97 -7.19 0.29 -14.00
CA LEU A 97 -6.10 0.87 -13.20
C LEU A 97 -4.76 0.22 -13.55
N ASP A 98 -4.74 -1.09 -13.80
CA ASP A 98 -3.52 -1.79 -14.20
C ASP A 98 -2.91 -1.23 -15.47
N LYS A 99 -3.74 -0.90 -16.46
CA LYS A 99 -3.28 -0.24 -17.70
C LYS A 99 -2.58 1.09 -17.40
N ILE A 100 -3.17 1.91 -16.55
CA ILE A 100 -2.60 3.20 -16.14
C ILE A 100 -1.28 3.00 -15.41
N PHE A 101 -1.25 2.06 -14.47
CA PHE A 101 -0.05 1.78 -13.67
C PHE A 101 1.11 1.26 -14.52
N ARG A 102 0.83 0.47 -15.55
CA ARG A 102 1.86 -0.01 -16.48
C ARG A 102 2.42 1.09 -17.35
N VAL A 103 1.60 2.04 -17.78
CA VAL A 103 2.05 3.19 -18.56
C VAL A 103 3.04 4.04 -17.77
N VAL A 104 2.83 4.21 -16.47
CA VAL A 104 3.72 4.97 -15.59
C VAL A 104 4.78 4.11 -14.90
N ASN A 105 4.90 2.85 -15.28
CA ASN A 105 5.85 1.87 -14.71
C ASN A 105 5.71 1.63 -13.21
N LEU A 106 4.52 1.81 -12.66
CA LEU A 106 4.27 1.56 -11.23
C LEU A 106 4.51 0.09 -10.87
N HIS A 107 4.23 -0.84 -11.78
CA HIS A 107 4.46 -2.27 -11.60
C HIS A 107 5.93 -2.64 -11.36
N ARG A 108 6.86 -1.77 -11.73
CA ARG A 108 8.30 -1.94 -11.46
C ARG A 108 8.69 -1.49 -10.06
N VAL A 109 7.86 -0.64 -9.45
CA VAL A 109 8.11 -0.08 -8.12
C VAL A 109 7.39 -0.87 -7.04
N ILE A 110 6.16 -1.28 -7.32
CA ILE A 110 5.28 -1.98 -6.36
C ILE A 110 4.81 -3.28 -6.99
N LYS A 111 4.99 -4.39 -6.28
CA LYS A 111 4.46 -5.68 -6.70
C LYS A 111 2.95 -5.71 -6.56
N MET A 112 2.28 -6.29 -7.55
CA MET A 112 0.83 -6.41 -7.60
C MET A 112 0.44 -7.89 -7.62
N PHE A 113 -0.51 -8.24 -6.77
CA PHE A 113 -1.05 -9.59 -6.67
C PHE A 113 -2.56 -9.54 -6.80
N ASP A 114 -3.19 -10.65 -7.18
CA ASP A 114 -4.64 -10.70 -7.29
C ASP A 114 -5.32 -10.77 -5.91
N THR A 115 -4.72 -11.49 -4.97
CA THR A 115 -5.27 -11.68 -3.62
C THR A 115 -4.18 -11.57 -2.55
N GLU A 116 -4.62 -11.48 -1.27
CA GLU A 116 -3.72 -11.43 -0.11
C GLU A 116 -2.85 -12.69 0.04
N ASP A 117 -3.33 -13.82 -0.47
CA ASP A 117 -2.69 -15.12 -0.28
C ASP A 117 -1.54 -15.40 -1.27
N GLU A 118 -1.39 -14.52 -2.24
CA GLU A 118 -0.32 -14.65 -3.24
C GLU A 118 1.05 -14.09 -2.81
#